data_441fcb8f624fa27de47009ae8d163055
#
_entry.id   441fcb8f624fa27de47009ae8d163055
#
_cell.length_a   1.000
_cell.length_b   1.000
_cell.length_c   1.000
_cell.angle_alpha   90.00
_cell.angle_beta   90.00
_cell.angle_gamma   90.00
#
_symmetry.space_group_name_H-M   'P 1'
#
loop_
_entity.id
_entity.type
_entity.pdbx_description
1 polymer ?
#
loop_
_entity_poly.entity_id
_entity_poly.type
_entity_poly.pdbx_seq_one_letter_code
_entity_poly.pdbx_strand_id
1 'polypeptide(L)'
;MARRRQLYEGKAKILFEGPEPGTLVQYFKDDATAGNGAKSGVITGKGVLNNRISEFLMLRLQEIGIPTHFIRRINMREQLVKEVEIIPLEVVVRNIAAGSISKRFDIPEGERLPRPIVEFYYKNDALGDPLVSEDHIIAFGWACPHDMEEITGMAMRVNDFLCGLFSGIGIQLVDFKLEFGRIWEGEEMQIVLADEISPDNCRLWDMHTHEKLDKDRFRRDMGNVKEAYQEVARRMGILPENGAGGDMKGPETVQ
;
A
#
# COMPACT_ATOMS: atom_id res chain seq x y z
N MET A 1 -9.77 -22.27 18.73
CA MET A 1 -10.02 -21.74 17.39
C MET A 1 -9.33 -22.64 16.39
N ALA A 2 -10.02 -23.07 15.33
CA ALA A 2 -9.37 -23.84 14.26
C ALA A 2 -8.28 -22.98 13.62
N ARG A 3 -7.13 -23.60 13.33
CA ARG A 3 -6.00 -22.92 12.67
C ARG A 3 -6.40 -22.63 11.23
N ARG A 4 -6.49 -21.36 10.82
CA ARG A 4 -6.78 -20.98 9.43
C ARG A 4 -5.70 -21.55 8.50
N ARG A 5 -6.10 -21.99 7.31
CA ARG A 5 -5.16 -22.46 6.30
C ARG A 5 -4.41 -21.27 5.72
N GLN A 6 -3.08 -21.30 5.78
CA GLN A 6 -2.23 -20.33 5.10
C GLN A 6 -2.22 -20.65 3.60
N LEU A 7 -2.50 -19.64 2.78
CA LEU A 7 -2.56 -19.73 1.34
C LEU A 7 -1.28 -19.19 0.67
N TYR A 8 -0.79 -18.06 1.21
CA TYR A 8 0.37 -17.37 0.65
C TYR A 8 1.13 -16.64 1.75
N GLU A 9 2.46 -16.56 1.61
CA GLU A 9 3.29 -15.70 2.44
C GLU A 9 4.22 -14.87 1.55
N GLY A 10 4.07 -13.55 1.64
CA GLY A 10 4.91 -12.55 1.00
C GLY A 10 5.90 -11.91 1.96
N LYS A 11 6.60 -10.91 1.46
CA LYS A 11 7.64 -10.16 2.20
C LYS A 11 7.10 -9.45 3.46
N ALA A 12 5.91 -8.86 3.38
CA ALA A 12 5.32 -8.05 4.46
C ALA A 12 3.97 -8.57 4.95
N LYS A 13 3.38 -9.58 4.30
CA LYS A 13 2.01 -10.07 4.57
C LYS A 13 1.92 -11.58 4.47
N ILE A 14 0.90 -12.13 5.16
CA ILE A 14 0.47 -13.51 5.01
C ILE A 14 -1.02 -13.50 4.68
N LEU A 15 -1.43 -14.32 3.72
CA LEU A 15 -2.84 -14.53 3.38
C LEU A 15 -3.30 -15.89 3.91
N PHE A 16 -4.39 -15.86 4.64
CA PHE A 16 -5.08 -17.04 5.14
C PHE A 16 -6.47 -17.13 4.50
N GLU A 17 -7.00 -18.34 4.46
CA GLU A 17 -8.40 -18.59 4.10
C GLU A 17 -9.34 -17.80 5.02
N GLY A 18 -10.29 -17.11 4.42
CA GLY A 18 -11.29 -16.31 5.15
C GLY A 18 -12.41 -17.18 5.76
N PRO A 19 -13.26 -16.58 6.60
CA PRO A 19 -14.37 -17.30 7.23
C PRO A 19 -15.50 -17.63 6.26
N GLU A 20 -15.59 -16.92 5.13
CA GLU A 20 -16.60 -17.08 4.10
C GLU A 20 -15.97 -17.33 2.75
N PRO A 21 -16.60 -18.12 1.86
CA PRO A 21 -16.10 -18.30 0.50
C PRO A 21 -15.89 -16.95 -0.21
N GLY A 22 -14.80 -16.84 -0.97
CA GLY A 22 -14.45 -15.60 -1.67
C GLY A 22 -13.87 -14.50 -0.76
N THR A 23 -13.47 -14.86 0.48
CA THR A 23 -12.79 -13.94 1.39
C THR A 23 -11.44 -14.49 1.85
N LEU A 24 -10.52 -13.56 2.16
CA LEU A 24 -9.21 -13.85 2.72
C LEU A 24 -8.99 -13.04 3.99
N VAL A 25 -8.14 -13.57 4.87
CA VAL A 25 -7.59 -12.80 5.99
C VAL A 25 -6.17 -12.42 5.66
N GLN A 26 -5.92 -11.12 5.55
CA GLN A 26 -4.61 -10.53 5.30
C GLN A 26 -3.97 -10.15 6.65
N TYR A 27 -2.84 -10.79 6.97
CA TYR A 27 -2.05 -10.51 8.16
C TYR A 27 -0.84 -9.63 7.81
N PHE A 28 -0.64 -8.54 8.55
CA PHE A 28 0.47 -7.60 8.39
C PHE A 28 1.63 -7.98 9.29
N LYS A 29 2.77 -8.30 8.67
CA LYS A 29 4.02 -8.67 9.35
C LYS A 29 4.81 -7.43 9.80
N ASP A 30 5.68 -7.63 10.77
CA ASP A 30 6.67 -6.62 11.17
C ASP A 30 7.94 -6.66 10.29
N ASP A 31 8.03 -7.66 9.41
CA ASP A 31 9.14 -7.82 8.48
C ASP A 31 9.23 -6.64 7.50
N ALA A 32 10.42 -6.13 7.30
CA ALA A 32 10.76 -5.13 6.30
C ALA A 32 11.85 -5.67 5.39
N THR A 33 11.67 -5.53 4.08
CA THR A 33 12.65 -5.92 3.07
C THR A 33 12.89 -4.77 2.10
N ALA A 34 14.10 -4.68 1.58
CA ALA A 34 14.50 -3.71 0.56
C ALA A 34 15.46 -4.35 -0.44
N GLY A 35 15.58 -3.74 -1.66
CA GLY A 35 16.50 -4.19 -2.69
C GLY A 35 16.27 -5.66 -3.10
N ASN A 36 15.02 -6.02 -3.45
CA ASN A 36 14.62 -7.39 -3.82
C ASN A 36 15.02 -8.46 -2.79
N GLY A 37 14.93 -8.11 -1.48
CA GLY A 37 15.26 -9.03 -0.39
C GLY A 37 16.73 -9.01 0.05
N ALA A 38 17.60 -8.23 -0.61
CA ALA A 38 19.01 -8.10 -0.22
C ALA A 38 19.19 -7.50 1.19
N LYS A 39 18.22 -6.72 1.65
CA LYS A 39 18.16 -6.19 3.01
C LYS A 39 16.87 -6.64 3.67
N SER A 40 16.97 -7.21 4.85
CA SER A 40 15.82 -7.64 5.65
C SER A 40 15.99 -7.22 7.13
N GLY A 41 14.88 -7.04 7.82
CA GLY A 41 14.84 -6.70 9.23
C GLY A 41 13.43 -6.77 9.78
N VAL A 42 13.30 -6.65 11.10
CA VAL A 42 12.02 -6.62 11.80
C VAL A 42 11.85 -5.26 12.47
N ILE A 43 10.73 -4.59 12.19
CA ILE A 43 10.37 -3.31 12.79
C ILE A 43 9.14 -3.54 13.66
N THR A 44 9.37 -3.75 14.95
CA THR A 44 8.30 -4.09 15.90
C THR A 44 7.17 -3.07 15.91
N GLY A 45 5.95 -3.53 15.61
CA GLY A 45 4.75 -2.71 15.54
C GLY A 45 4.45 -2.12 14.15
N LYS A 46 5.33 -2.29 13.15
CA LYS A 46 5.10 -1.82 11.77
C LYS A 46 3.81 -2.39 11.19
N GLY A 47 3.57 -3.69 11.33
CA GLY A 47 2.37 -4.34 10.81
C GLY A 47 1.08 -3.79 11.42
N VAL A 48 1.09 -3.41 12.69
CA VAL A 48 -0.07 -2.77 13.35
C VAL A 48 -0.35 -1.40 12.73
N LEU A 49 0.69 -0.60 12.50
CA LEU A 49 0.56 0.73 11.90
C LEU A 49 0.07 0.63 10.45
N ASN A 50 0.69 -0.23 9.65
CA ASN A 50 0.29 -0.44 8.26
C ASN A 50 -1.15 -0.92 8.14
N ASN A 51 -1.57 -1.88 8.98
CA ASN A 51 -2.95 -2.37 9.03
C ASN A 51 -3.95 -1.22 9.27
N ARG A 52 -3.68 -0.33 10.24
CA ARG A 52 -4.57 0.79 10.58
C ARG A 52 -4.55 1.90 9.52
N ILE A 53 -3.39 2.22 8.97
CA ILE A 53 -3.26 3.23 7.91
C ILE A 53 -3.96 2.74 6.65
N SER A 54 -3.74 1.49 6.26
CA SER A 54 -4.38 0.89 5.08
C SER A 54 -5.91 0.82 5.24
N GLU A 55 -6.43 0.39 6.40
CA GLU A 55 -7.87 0.45 6.71
C GLU A 55 -8.42 1.86 6.48
N PHE A 56 -7.79 2.88 7.08
CA PHE A 56 -8.25 4.25 6.98
C PHE A 56 -8.30 4.72 5.53
N LEU A 57 -7.24 4.47 4.75
CA LEU A 57 -7.14 4.91 3.36
C LEU A 57 -8.11 4.16 2.45
N MET A 58 -8.23 2.83 2.61
CA MET A 58 -9.16 2.02 1.82
C MET A 58 -10.62 2.47 2.03
N LEU A 59 -11.02 2.73 3.28
CA LEU A 59 -12.37 3.23 3.57
C LEU A 59 -12.63 4.60 2.92
N ARG A 60 -11.68 5.53 3.00
CA ARG A 60 -11.83 6.86 2.37
C ARG A 60 -11.90 6.78 0.85
N LEU A 61 -11.16 5.85 0.24
CA LEU A 61 -11.23 5.61 -1.19
C LEU A 61 -12.58 5.01 -1.60
N GLN A 62 -13.16 4.11 -0.80
CA GLN A 62 -14.51 3.60 -1.03
C GLN A 62 -15.56 4.72 -0.98
N GLU A 63 -15.44 5.67 -0.04
CA GLU A 63 -16.34 6.83 0.07
C GLU A 63 -16.36 7.71 -1.20
N ILE A 64 -15.27 7.76 -1.95
CA ILE A 64 -15.19 8.50 -3.24
C ILE A 64 -15.44 7.60 -4.47
N GLY A 65 -15.94 6.37 -4.24
CA GLY A 65 -16.32 5.44 -5.31
C GLY A 65 -15.16 4.74 -5.99
N ILE A 66 -14.02 4.54 -5.30
CA ILE A 66 -12.97 3.61 -5.73
C ILE A 66 -13.30 2.23 -5.15
N PRO A 67 -13.58 1.22 -5.98
CA PRO A 67 -13.83 -0.13 -5.50
C PRO A 67 -12.54 -0.72 -4.93
N THR A 68 -12.62 -1.33 -3.75
CA THR A 68 -11.47 -1.96 -3.09
C THR A 68 -11.80 -3.38 -2.65
N HIS A 69 -10.78 -4.19 -2.44
CA HIS A 69 -10.93 -5.52 -1.86
C HIS A 69 -11.21 -5.49 -0.34
N PHE A 70 -11.00 -4.35 0.32
CA PHE A 70 -11.13 -4.21 1.77
C PHE A 70 -12.58 -4.37 2.23
N ILE A 71 -12.81 -5.24 3.22
CA ILE A 71 -14.11 -5.43 3.87
C ILE A 71 -14.13 -4.78 5.25
N ARG A 72 -13.23 -5.21 6.14
CA ARG A 72 -13.11 -4.67 7.50
C ARG A 72 -11.82 -5.10 8.18
N ARG A 73 -11.40 -4.37 9.18
CA ARG A 73 -10.35 -4.81 10.10
C ARG A 73 -10.90 -5.84 11.08
N ILE A 74 -10.15 -6.92 11.31
CA ILE A 74 -10.48 -7.98 12.27
C ILE A 74 -9.86 -7.66 13.63
N ASN A 75 -8.57 -7.33 13.64
CA ASN A 75 -7.81 -7.01 14.87
C ASN A 75 -6.64 -6.08 14.52
N MET A 76 -5.68 -5.94 15.44
CA MET A 76 -4.55 -5.03 15.27
C MET A 76 -3.66 -5.36 14.05
N ARG A 77 -3.64 -6.60 13.56
CA ARG A 77 -2.77 -7.07 12.49
C ARG A 77 -3.48 -7.70 11.30
N GLU A 78 -4.79 -7.87 11.39
CA GLU A 78 -5.55 -8.62 10.39
C GLU A 78 -6.70 -7.79 9.81
N GLN A 79 -6.87 -7.92 8.50
CA GLN A 79 -8.01 -7.43 7.74
C GLN A 79 -8.73 -8.59 7.06
N LEU A 80 -10.04 -8.51 6.97
CA LEU A 80 -10.85 -9.30 6.07
C LEU A 80 -10.93 -8.58 4.74
N VAL A 81 -10.58 -9.27 3.68
CA VAL A 81 -10.59 -8.75 2.32
C VAL A 81 -11.32 -9.70 1.38
N LYS A 82 -11.84 -9.20 0.27
CA LYS A 82 -12.34 -10.05 -0.83
C LYS A 82 -11.16 -10.81 -1.46
N GLU A 83 -11.38 -12.07 -1.81
CA GLU A 83 -10.46 -12.81 -2.64
C GLU A 83 -10.54 -12.27 -4.07
N VAL A 84 -9.40 -11.91 -4.65
CA VAL A 84 -9.32 -11.33 -5.97
C VAL A 84 -8.30 -12.07 -6.83
N GLU A 85 -8.56 -12.17 -8.12
CA GLU A 85 -7.56 -12.58 -9.11
C GLU A 85 -6.62 -11.41 -9.35
N ILE A 86 -5.43 -11.45 -8.74
CA ILE A 86 -4.44 -10.36 -8.86
C ILE A 86 -3.98 -10.21 -10.31
N ILE A 87 -4.08 -9.02 -10.85
CA ILE A 87 -3.43 -8.64 -12.10
C ILE A 87 -1.93 -8.53 -11.81
N PRO A 88 -1.05 -9.23 -12.53
CA PRO A 88 0.36 -9.37 -12.17
C PRO A 88 1.18 -8.10 -12.46
N LEU A 89 0.66 -6.96 -12.05
CA LEU A 89 1.25 -5.63 -12.25
C LEU A 89 1.35 -4.87 -10.94
N GLU A 90 2.49 -4.21 -10.72
CA GLU A 90 2.59 -3.08 -9.82
C GLU A 90 2.36 -1.80 -10.62
N VAL A 91 1.43 -0.98 -10.16
CA VAL A 91 1.10 0.32 -10.77
C VAL A 91 1.67 1.42 -9.89
N VAL A 92 2.67 2.14 -10.40
CA VAL A 92 3.36 3.18 -9.64
C VAL A 92 2.99 4.55 -10.18
N VAL A 93 2.43 5.40 -9.31
CA VAL A 93 2.15 6.80 -9.66
C VAL A 93 3.20 7.69 -9.02
N ARG A 94 3.81 8.57 -9.83
CA ARG A 94 4.90 9.46 -9.39
C ARG A 94 4.55 10.92 -9.60
N ASN A 95 4.65 11.69 -8.53
CA ASN A 95 4.46 13.14 -8.53
C ASN A 95 5.78 13.91 -8.48
N ILE A 96 6.79 13.30 -7.85
CA ILE A 96 8.11 13.87 -7.59
C ILE A 96 9.16 12.82 -7.92
N ALA A 97 10.27 13.26 -8.48
CA ALA A 97 11.36 12.36 -8.82
C ALA A 97 12.02 11.81 -7.55
N ALA A 98 11.98 10.48 -7.40
CA ALA A 98 12.65 9.76 -6.32
C ALA A 98 12.88 8.29 -6.70
N GLY A 99 13.90 7.69 -6.09
CA GLY A 99 14.17 6.27 -6.27
C GLY A 99 14.58 5.90 -7.70
N SER A 100 13.86 4.96 -8.34
CA SER A 100 14.26 4.41 -9.64
C SER A 100 14.12 5.41 -10.80
N ILE A 101 13.14 6.31 -10.78
CA ILE A 101 12.96 7.30 -11.86
C ILE A 101 14.10 8.31 -11.89
N SER A 102 14.55 8.78 -10.72
CA SER A 102 15.70 9.67 -10.61
C SER A 102 16.97 9.04 -11.21
N LYS A 103 17.21 7.77 -10.91
CA LYS A 103 18.37 7.04 -11.43
C LYS A 103 18.27 6.75 -12.93
N ARG A 104 17.07 6.42 -13.42
CA ARG A 104 16.83 6.03 -14.82
C ARG A 104 16.97 7.19 -15.78
N PHE A 105 16.55 8.39 -15.37
CA PHE A 105 16.50 9.56 -16.23
C PHE A 105 17.44 10.69 -15.79
N ASP A 106 18.30 10.43 -14.80
CA ASP A 106 19.24 11.41 -14.22
C ASP A 106 18.54 12.71 -13.76
N ILE A 107 17.34 12.54 -13.15
CA ILE A 107 16.56 13.65 -12.60
C ILE A 107 16.91 13.79 -11.12
N PRO A 108 17.23 15.01 -10.63
CA PRO A 108 17.51 15.23 -9.21
C PRO A 108 16.35 14.74 -8.30
N GLU A 109 16.71 14.03 -7.21
CA GLU A 109 15.71 13.64 -6.22
C GLU A 109 15.04 14.86 -5.61
N GLY A 110 13.73 14.87 -5.56
CA GLY A 110 12.92 15.98 -5.06
C GLY A 110 12.43 16.94 -6.14
N GLU A 111 12.84 16.78 -7.37
CA GLU A 111 12.32 17.57 -8.49
C GLU A 111 10.86 17.19 -8.77
N ARG A 112 9.99 18.20 -8.84
CA ARG A 112 8.58 18.01 -9.16
C ARG A 112 8.41 17.66 -10.62
N LEU A 113 7.75 16.56 -10.92
CA LEU A 113 7.44 16.17 -12.28
C LEU A 113 6.41 17.14 -12.90
N PRO A 114 6.51 17.47 -14.19
CA PRO A 114 5.56 18.36 -14.86
C PRO A 114 4.11 17.92 -14.78
N ARG A 115 3.89 16.61 -14.68
CA ARG A 115 2.62 15.94 -14.44
C ARG A 115 2.86 14.62 -13.73
N PRO A 116 1.84 14.03 -13.06
CA PRO A 116 1.96 12.67 -12.55
C PRO A 116 2.29 11.69 -13.68
N ILE A 117 3.18 10.73 -13.38
CA ILE A 117 3.57 9.66 -14.31
C ILE A 117 3.05 8.35 -13.74
N VAL A 118 2.37 7.55 -14.59
CA VAL A 118 1.98 6.18 -14.26
C VAL A 118 2.98 5.23 -14.91
N GLU A 119 3.54 4.33 -14.14
CA GLU A 119 4.47 3.30 -14.58
C GLU A 119 3.93 1.91 -14.19
N PHE A 120 4.20 0.92 -15.02
CA PHE A 120 3.81 -0.46 -14.79
C PHE A 120 5.04 -1.34 -14.64
N TYR A 121 5.02 -2.22 -13.64
CA TYR A 121 6.06 -3.20 -13.39
C TYR A 121 5.44 -4.59 -13.36
N TYR A 122 6.04 -5.54 -14.04
CA TYR A 122 5.60 -6.93 -13.98
C TYR A 122 6.00 -7.56 -12.66
N LYS A 123 5.02 -8.05 -11.90
CA LYS A 123 5.23 -8.70 -10.59
C LYS A 123 5.92 -10.05 -10.76
N ASN A 124 7.23 -10.03 -10.73
CA ASN A 124 8.06 -11.23 -10.78
C ASN A 124 9.37 -11.00 -10.04
N ASP A 125 9.41 -11.38 -8.77
CA ASP A 125 10.58 -11.22 -7.91
C ASP A 125 11.87 -11.81 -8.51
N ALA A 126 11.76 -12.93 -9.23
CA ALA A 126 12.91 -13.58 -9.87
C ALA A 126 13.51 -12.75 -11.01
N LEU A 127 12.70 -11.90 -11.65
CA LEU A 127 13.13 -10.98 -12.70
C LEU A 127 13.42 -9.56 -12.16
N GLY A 128 13.22 -9.33 -10.85
CA GLY A 128 13.41 -8.02 -10.22
C GLY A 128 12.33 -7.00 -10.56
N ASP A 129 11.11 -7.44 -10.79
CA ASP A 129 9.94 -6.62 -11.10
C ASP A 129 10.24 -5.61 -12.24
N PRO A 130 10.47 -6.07 -13.49
CA PRO A 130 10.91 -5.20 -14.58
C PRO A 130 9.82 -4.19 -14.97
N LEU A 131 10.25 -2.97 -15.33
CA LEU A 131 9.40 -1.97 -15.95
C LEU A 131 8.90 -2.50 -17.31
N VAL A 132 7.60 -2.38 -17.57
CA VAL A 132 6.96 -2.85 -18.79
C VAL A 132 6.12 -1.74 -19.43
N SER A 133 5.97 -1.80 -20.75
CA SER A 133 5.03 -0.96 -21.47
C SER A 133 3.65 -1.59 -21.50
N GLU A 134 2.64 -0.79 -21.85
CA GLU A 134 1.27 -1.27 -22.07
C GLU A 134 1.22 -2.33 -23.19
N ASP A 135 2.05 -2.16 -24.25
CA ASP A 135 2.17 -3.16 -25.31
C ASP A 135 2.64 -4.52 -24.80
N HIS A 136 3.59 -4.55 -23.86
CA HIS A 136 4.00 -5.81 -23.22
C HIS A 136 2.85 -6.44 -22.43
N ILE A 137 2.10 -5.64 -21.68
CA ILE A 137 1.00 -6.10 -20.83
C ILE A 137 -0.08 -6.76 -21.68
N ILE A 138 -0.46 -6.10 -22.78
CA ILE A 138 -1.49 -6.59 -23.71
C ILE A 138 -1.00 -7.82 -24.47
N ALA A 139 0.23 -7.75 -25.02
CA ALA A 139 0.79 -8.84 -25.82
C ALA A 139 0.98 -10.13 -25.02
N PHE A 140 1.32 -10.04 -23.74
CA PHE A 140 1.45 -11.21 -22.85
C PHE A 140 0.14 -11.62 -22.16
N GLY A 141 -0.96 -10.90 -22.40
CA GLY A 141 -2.28 -11.23 -21.88
C GLY A 141 -2.43 -11.04 -20.38
N TRP A 142 -1.63 -10.17 -19.75
CA TRP A 142 -1.77 -9.89 -18.30
C TRP A 142 -2.98 -9.03 -18.01
N ALA A 143 -3.29 -8.08 -18.90
CA ALA A 143 -4.49 -7.27 -18.89
C ALA A 143 -4.89 -6.89 -20.33
N CYS A 144 -6.19 -6.66 -20.57
CA CYS A 144 -6.67 -6.18 -21.85
C CYS A 144 -6.61 -4.62 -21.91
N PRO A 145 -6.77 -3.99 -23.09
CA PRO A 145 -6.75 -2.53 -23.21
C PRO A 145 -7.77 -1.84 -22.31
N HIS A 146 -8.97 -2.42 -22.16
CA HIS A 146 -10.02 -1.88 -21.28
C HIS A 146 -9.61 -1.93 -19.80
N ASP A 147 -9.00 -3.04 -19.35
CA ASP A 147 -8.45 -3.15 -18.00
C ASP A 147 -7.41 -2.04 -17.74
N MET A 148 -6.54 -1.79 -18.73
CA MET A 148 -5.47 -0.78 -18.60
C MET A 148 -6.01 0.64 -18.50
N GLU A 149 -7.05 0.97 -19.27
CA GLU A 149 -7.75 2.25 -19.19
C GLU A 149 -8.39 2.43 -17.80
N GLU A 150 -9.09 1.41 -17.31
CA GLU A 150 -9.74 1.44 -16.00
C GLU A 150 -8.72 1.55 -14.86
N ILE A 151 -7.66 0.74 -14.87
CA ILE A 151 -6.57 0.77 -13.88
C ILE A 151 -5.90 2.14 -13.84
N THR A 152 -5.57 2.69 -15.01
CA THR A 152 -4.91 4.01 -15.12
C THR A 152 -5.82 5.11 -14.60
N GLY A 153 -7.11 5.09 -14.98
CA GLY A 153 -8.12 6.02 -14.49
C GLY A 153 -8.30 5.96 -12.97
N MET A 154 -8.38 4.75 -12.40
CA MET A 154 -8.45 4.58 -10.94
C MET A 154 -7.17 5.05 -10.25
N ALA A 155 -5.99 4.70 -10.78
CA ALA A 155 -4.71 5.11 -10.19
C ALA A 155 -4.57 6.63 -10.13
N MET A 156 -5.01 7.35 -11.16
CA MET A 156 -5.02 8.81 -11.17
C MET A 156 -6.01 9.41 -10.18
N ARG A 157 -7.23 8.86 -10.05
CA ARG A 157 -8.21 9.29 -9.04
C ARG A 157 -7.69 9.05 -7.61
N VAL A 158 -7.06 7.90 -7.38
CA VAL A 158 -6.38 7.60 -6.10
C VAL A 158 -5.27 8.61 -5.83
N ASN A 159 -4.47 8.95 -6.85
CA ASN A 159 -3.41 9.97 -6.73
C ASN A 159 -3.95 11.33 -6.29
N ASP A 160 -4.99 11.82 -6.97
CA ASP A 160 -5.56 13.13 -6.68
C ASP A 160 -6.12 13.19 -5.26
N PHE A 161 -6.81 12.13 -4.83
CA PHE A 161 -7.32 12.02 -3.48
C PHE A 161 -6.21 11.99 -2.42
N LEU A 162 -5.20 11.12 -2.61
CA LEU A 162 -4.10 10.97 -1.66
C LEU A 162 -3.23 12.23 -1.58
N CYS A 163 -2.98 12.91 -2.71
CA CYS A 163 -2.27 14.18 -2.72
C CYS A 163 -2.99 15.23 -1.88
N GLY A 164 -4.32 15.34 -2.03
CA GLY A 164 -5.13 16.26 -1.23
C GLY A 164 -5.13 15.92 0.25
N LEU A 165 -5.35 14.64 0.59
CA LEU A 165 -5.39 14.15 1.96
C LEU A 165 -4.04 14.38 2.67
N PHE A 166 -2.93 13.94 2.08
CA PHE A 166 -1.61 14.07 2.68
C PHE A 166 -1.16 15.52 2.78
N SER A 167 -1.44 16.34 1.75
CA SER A 167 -1.14 17.79 1.77
C SER A 167 -1.90 18.48 2.91
N GLY A 168 -3.15 18.12 3.15
CA GLY A 168 -3.96 18.65 4.24
C GLY A 168 -3.41 18.38 5.65
N ILE A 169 -2.52 17.42 5.81
CA ILE A 169 -1.85 17.06 7.07
C ILE A 169 -0.34 17.35 7.06
N GLY A 170 0.14 18.19 6.11
CA GLY A 170 1.53 18.60 6.01
C GLY A 170 2.49 17.52 5.52
N ILE A 171 1.99 16.55 4.76
CA ILE A 171 2.78 15.46 4.15
C ILE A 171 2.73 15.61 2.62
N GLN A 172 3.88 15.48 1.98
CA GLN A 172 4.02 15.43 0.53
C GLN A 172 4.01 13.99 0.06
N LEU A 173 3.05 13.64 -0.81
CA LEU A 173 3.04 12.35 -1.50
C LEU A 173 3.97 12.42 -2.71
N VAL A 174 5.09 11.72 -2.63
CA VAL A 174 6.13 11.69 -3.66
C VAL A 174 5.77 10.70 -4.77
N ASP A 175 5.58 9.47 -4.40
CA ASP A 175 5.09 8.38 -5.25
C ASP A 175 4.46 7.28 -4.39
N PHE A 176 3.75 6.39 -5.04
CA PHE A 176 3.18 5.21 -4.39
C PHE A 176 2.91 4.09 -5.39
N LYS A 177 2.83 2.87 -4.87
CA LYS A 177 2.54 1.64 -5.61
C LYS A 177 1.14 1.16 -5.27
N LEU A 178 0.38 0.78 -6.30
CA LEU A 178 -0.92 0.11 -6.20
C LEU A 178 -0.86 -1.28 -6.85
N GLU A 179 -1.74 -2.15 -6.39
CA GLU A 179 -2.02 -3.42 -7.04
C GLU A 179 -3.52 -3.53 -7.26
N PHE A 180 -3.91 -4.16 -8.36
CA PHE A 180 -5.31 -4.34 -8.74
C PHE A 180 -5.61 -5.83 -8.93
N GLY A 181 -6.86 -6.19 -8.74
CA GLY A 181 -7.33 -7.54 -8.99
C GLY A 181 -8.74 -7.52 -9.57
N ARG A 182 -9.12 -8.65 -10.18
CA ARG A 182 -10.47 -8.88 -10.71
C ARG A 182 -11.30 -9.64 -9.70
N ILE A 183 -12.53 -9.21 -9.54
CA ILE A 183 -13.56 -9.97 -8.83
C ILE A 183 -14.72 -10.23 -9.77
N TRP A 184 -15.42 -11.34 -9.54
CA TRP A 184 -16.57 -11.72 -10.33
C TRP A 184 -17.82 -11.70 -9.43
N GLU A 185 -18.82 -10.92 -9.81
CA GLU A 185 -20.15 -10.89 -9.18
C GLU A 185 -21.17 -11.41 -10.21
N GLY A 186 -21.38 -12.74 -10.19
CA GLY A 186 -22.12 -13.42 -11.24
C GLY A 186 -21.33 -13.47 -12.56
N GLU A 187 -21.87 -12.86 -13.62
CA GLU A 187 -21.22 -12.76 -14.94
C GLU A 187 -20.45 -11.45 -15.12
N GLU A 188 -20.58 -10.52 -14.18
CA GLU A 188 -19.91 -9.21 -14.24
C GLU A 188 -18.52 -9.28 -13.58
N MET A 189 -17.51 -8.80 -14.30
CA MET A 189 -16.15 -8.64 -13.82
C MET A 189 -15.94 -7.18 -13.42
N GLN A 190 -15.37 -6.98 -12.23
CA GLN A 190 -14.99 -5.67 -11.73
C GLN A 190 -13.51 -5.65 -11.35
N ILE A 191 -12.80 -4.59 -11.74
CA ILE A 191 -11.45 -4.32 -11.25
C ILE A 191 -11.55 -3.58 -9.92
N VAL A 192 -10.81 -4.05 -8.93
CA VAL A 192 -10.76 -3.45 -7.60
C VAL A 192 -9.33 -3.17 -7.17
N LEU A 193 -9.15 -2.12 -6.38
CA LEU A 193 -7.90 -1.85 -5.70
C LEU A 193 -7.66 -2.92 -4.62
N ALA A 194 -6.49 -3.53 -4.64
CA ALA A 194 -6.07 -4.59 -3.74
C ALA A 194 -4.81 -4.19 -2.94
N ASP A 195 -4.19 -5.18 -2.30
CA ASP A 195 -2.98 -5.06 -1.48
C ASP A 195 -3.16 -4.12 -0.29
N GLU A 196 -2.38 -3.08 -0.18
CA GLU A 196 -2.42 -2.07 0.89
C GLU A 196 -2.10 -0.69 0.35
N ILE A 197 -2.43 0.35 1.12
CA ILE A 197 -1.83 1.68 0.99
C ILE A 197 -1.27 2.05 2.36
N SER A 198 0.06 2.17 2.45
CA SER A 198 0.76 2.41 3.70
C SER A 198 2.13 3.04 3.45
N PRO A 199 2.88 3.45 4.48
CA PRO A 199 4.26 3.92 4.31
C PRO A 199 5.22 2.86 3.76
N ASP A 200 4.82 1.59 3.64
CA ASP A 200 5.61 0.54 2.99
C ASP A 200 5.60 0.66 1.46
N ASN A 201 4.51 1.16 0.87
CA ASN A 201 4.35 1.31 -0.58
C ASN A 201 4.13 2.76 -1.03
N CYS A 202 4.14 3.74 -0.11
CA CYS A 202 4.13 5.17 -0.41
C CYS A 202 5.46 5.80 0.00
N ARG A 203 5.99 6.75 -0.81
CA ARG A 203 6.99 7.72 -0.36
C ARG A 203 6.29 8.97 0.15
N LEU A 204 6.51 9.24 1.43
CA LEU A 204 5.88 10.32 2.17
C LEU A 204 6.96 11.20 2.78
N TRP A 205 6.97 12.47 2.43
CA TRP A 205 7.92 13.43 2.99
C TRP A 205 7.19 14.52 3.77
N ASP A 206 7.78 14.96 4.86
CA ASP A 206 7.29 16.15 5.55
C ASP A 206 7.41 17.37 4.61
N MET A 207 6.34 18.15 4.47
CA MET A 207 6.28 19.26 3.53
C MET A 207 7.23 20.41 3.89
N HIS A 208 7.62 20.54 5.15
CA HIS A 208 8.45 21.65 5.64
C HIS A 208 9.92 21.25 5.78
N THR A 209 10.16 20.07 6.36
CA THR A 209 11.52 19.60 6.66
C THR A 209 12.09 18.69 5.58
N HIS A 210 11.24 18.19 4.67
CA HIS A 210 11.57 17.15 3.68
C HIS A 210 12.07 15.85 4.30
N GLU A 211 11.81 15.65 5.59
CA GLU A 211 12.14 14.40 6.28
C GLU A 211 11.29 13.26 5.73
N LYS A 212 11.91 12.09 5.54
CA LYS A 212 11.23 10.91 5.02
C LYS A 212 10.42 10.25 6.13
N LEU A 213 9.13 10.01 5.86
CA LEU A 213 8.17 9.42 6.80
C LEU A 213 7.72 8.01 6.37
N ASP A 214 8.52 7.36 5.55
CA ASP A 214 8.21 6.11 4.86
C ASP A 214 9.35 5.08 4.93
N LYS A 215 9.19 3.99 4.18
CA LYS A 215 10.15 2.87 4.11
C LYS A 215 11.54 3.25 3.59
N ASP A 216 11.73 4.41 2.97
CA ASP A 216 13.05 4.86 2.55
C ASP A 216 13.98 5.06 3.76
N ARG A 217 13.46 5.32 4.96
CA ARG A 217 14.27 5.30 6.19
C ARG A 217 14.94 3.93 6.42
N PHE A 218 14.20 2.85 6.18
CA PHE A 218 14.76 1.49 6.25
C PHE A 218 15.70 1.20 5.08
N ARG A 219 15.32 1.58 3.86
CA ARG A 219 16.13 1.37 2.65
C ARG A 219 17.51 2.03 2.74
N ARG A 220 17.59 3.20 3.38
CA ARG A 220 18.77 4.07 3.43
C ARG A 220 19.46 4.13 4.80
N ASP A 221 19.13 3.23 5.73
CA ASP A 221 19.71 3.16 7.10
C ASP A 221 19.56 4.47 7.91
N MET A 222 18.45 5.20 7.74
CA MET A 222 18.25 6.48 8.42
C MET A 222 17.75 6.35 9.86
N GLY A 223 17.40 5.12 10.30
CA GLY A 223 16.83 4.89 11.63
C GLY A 223 15.40 5.42 11.81
N ASN A 224 14.85 5.24 13.01
CA ASN A 224 13.54 5.79 13.44
C ASN A 224 12.38 5.49 12.46
N VAL A 225 12.36 4.28 11.89
CA VAL A 225 11.34 3.87 10.90
C VAL A 225 9.98 3.80 11.55
N LYS A 226 9.90 3.21 12.75
CA LYS A 226 8.65 3.07 13.50
C LYS A 226 8.07 4.44 13.87
N GLU A 227 8.91 5.34 14.36
CA GLU A 227 8.55 6.70 14.74
C GLU A 227 8.00 7.48 13.54
N ALA A 228 8.60 7.32 12.37
CA ALA A 228 8.11 7.92 11.14
C ALA A 228 6.71 7.42 10.76
N TYR A 229 6.45 6.11 10.85
CA TYR A 229 5.12 5.54 10.59
C TYR A 229 4.09 5.98 11.65
N GLN A 230 4.52 6.09 12.91
CA GLN A 230 3.68 6.65 13.99
C GLN A 230 3.31 8.10 13.71
N GLU A 231 4.24 8.91 13.22
CA GLU A 231 3.99 10.30 12.85
C GLU A 231 2.96 10.42 11.73
N VAL A 232 3.05 9.57 10.68
CA VAL A 232 2.02 9.51 9.63
C VAL A 232 0.66 9.16 10.25
N ALA A 233 0.59 8.11 11.06
CA ALA A 233 -0.66 7.67 11.71
C ALA A 233 -1.22 8.74 12.66
N ARG A 234 -0.37 9.48 13.37
CA ARG A 234 -0.76 10.57 14.26
C ARG A 234 -1.37 11.74 13.46
N ARG A 235 -0.72 12.18 12.39
CA ARG A 235 -1.23 13.26 11.52
C ARG A 235 -2.55 12.89 10.84
N MET A 236 -2.74 11.61 10.55
CA MET A 236 -4.01 11.09 10.02
C MET A 236 -5.12 10.99 11.08
N GLY A 237 -4.85 11.29 12.36
CA GLY A 237 -5.80 11.14 13.46
C GLY A 237 -6.07 9.68 13.86
N ILE A 238 -5.26 8.73 13.40
CA ILE A 238 -5.39 7.29 13.73
C ILE A 238 -4.82 6.98 15.11
N LEU A 239 -3.79 7.70 15.54
CA LEU A 239 -3.19 7.64 16.87
C LEU A 239 -3.47 8.94 17.64
N PRO A 240 -3.61 8.88 18.98
CA PRO A 240 -3.77 10.08 19.79
C PRO A 240 -2.54 11.01 19.65
N GLU A 241 -2.77 12.31 19.78
CA GLU A 241 -1.72 13.35 19.61
C GLU A 241 -0.61 13.25 20.66
N ASN A 242 -0.90 12.74 21.84
CA ASN A 242 0.09 12.54 22.89
C ASN A 242 0.50 11.09 22.97
N GLY A 243 1.77 10.80 22.70
CA GLY A 243 2.41 9.51 22.94
C GLY A 243 2.58 9.16 24.43
N ALA A 244 1.55 9.38 25.24
CA ALA A 244 1.47 8.82 26.58
C ALA A 244 1.14 7.33 26.41
N GLY A 245 2.07 6.46 26.79
CA GLY A 245 1.84 5.04 26.93
C GLY A 245 0.69 4.78 27.91
N GLY A 246 -0.51 4.79 27.38
CA GLY A 246 -1.68 4.30 28.07
C GLY A 246 -1.81 2.83 27.78
N ASP A 247 -1.54 1.98 28.76
CA ASP A 247 -2.00 0.60 28.80
C ASP A 247 -3.49 0.58 28.41
N MET A 248 -3.79 0.04 27.23
CA MET A 248 -5.17 -0.25 26.89
C MET A 248 -5.63 -1.43 27.76
N LYS A 249 -6.17 -1.11 28.93
CA LYS A 249 -7.04 -2.04 29.66
C LYS A 249 -8.21 -2.39 28.75
N GLY A 250 -8.37 -3.66 28.48
CA GLY A 250 -9.55 -4.18 27.79
C GLY A 250 -10.83 -3.82 28.55
N PRO A 251 -12.01 -3.88 27.90
CA PRO A 251 -13.27 -3.57 28.55
C PRO A 251 -13.47 -4.49 29.74
N GLU A 252 -13.66 -3.90 30.93
CA GLU A 252 -14.09 -4.63 32.14
C GLU A 252 -15.47 -5.22 31.87
N THR A 253 -15.56 -6.52 32.01
CA THR A 253 -16.84 -7.25 32.02
C THR A 253 -17.61 -6.81 33.26
N VAL A 254 -18.68 -6.06 33.07
CA VAL A 254 -19.66 -5.80 34.13
C VAL A 254 -20.48 -7.08 34.33
N GLN A 255 -20.50 -7.58 35.56
CA GLN A 255 -21.33 -8.71 36.02
C GLN A 255 -22.80 -8.36 36.03
#